data_5f60c1b394e3239eb1af826622ccee8b
#
_entry.id   5f60c1b394e3239eb1af826622ccee8b
#
_cell.length_a   1.000
_cell.length_b   1.000
_cell.length_c   1.000
_cell.angle_alpha   90.00
_cell.angle_beta   90.00
_cell.angle_gamma   90.00
#
_symmetry.space_group_name_H-M   'P 1'
#
loop_
_entity.id
_entity.type
_entity.pdbx_description
1 polymer ?
#
loop_
_entity_poly.entity_id
_entity_poly.type
_entity_poly.pdbx_seq_one_letter_code
_entity_poly.pdbx_strand_id
1 'polypeptide(L)' 'MKILLAELMESRGLSYRQLEILTGISKSTLCNITTGKRIPRMDTMEKLAEHLHVRIEDLYESECK' A
#
# COMPACT_ATOMS: atom_id res chain seq x y z
N MET A 1 -8.77 -10.14 5.90
CA MET A 1 -7.47 -9.64 5.42
C MET A 1 -7.31 -8.17 5.76
N LYS A 2 -6.15 -7.78 6.21
CA LYS A 2 -5.85 -6.40 6.57
C LYS A 2 -4.71 -5.90 5.70
N ILE A 3 -4.85 -4.72 5.11
CA ILE A 3 -3.79 -4.09 4.32
C ILE A 3 -2.94 -3.22 5.25
N LEU A 4 -1.62 -3.40 5.19
CA LEU A 4 -0.68 -2.75 6.10
C LEU A 4 -0.01 -1.51 5.51
N LEU A 5 -0.57 -0.95 4.44
CA LEU A 5 0.03 0.18 3.75
C LEU A 5 0.16 1.42 4.65
N ALA A 6 -0.87 1.71 5.45
CA ALA A 6 -0.84 2.86 6.34
C ALA A 6 0.31 2.75 7.36
N GLU A 7 0.46 1.58 7.96
CA GLU A 7 1.53 1.31 8.93
C GLU A 7 2.91 1.44 8.30
N LEU A 8 3.05 0.93 7.07
CA LEU A 8 4.32 1.01 6.36
C LEU A 8 4.66 2.46 5.99
N MET A 9 3.68 3.21 5.52
CA MET A 9 3.87 4.63 5.21
C MET A 9 4.31 5.40 6.47
N GLU A 10 3.64 5.16 7.58
CA GLU A 10 3.96 5.82 8.85
C GLU A 10 5.38 5.48 9.30
N SER A 11 5.76 4.21 9.23
CA SER A 11 7.09 3.77 9.65
C SER A 11 8.20 4.40 8.81
N ARG A 12 7.92 4.79 7.58
CA ARG A 12 8.89 5.38 6.66
C ARG A 12 8.75 6.89 6.51
N GLY A 13 7.79 7.49 7.23
CA GLY A 13 7.55 8.91 7.13
C GLY A 13 7.06 9.36 5.75
N LEU A 14 6.32 8.50 5.04
CA LEU A 14 5.82 8.81 3.71
C LEU A 14 4.42 9.40 3.78
N SER A 15 4.20 10.49 3.04
CA SER A 15 2.88 11.06 2.84
C SER A 15 2.20 10.41 1.62
N TYR A 16 0.88 10.59 1.51
CA TYR A 16 0.15 10.15 0.31
C TYR A 16 0.70 10.79 -0.95
N ARG A 17 1.05 12.06 -0.87
CA ARG A 17 1.59 12.79 -2.02
C ARG A 17 2.92 12.20 -2.48
N GLN A 18 3.81 11.90 -1.53
CA GLN A 18 5.09 11.29 -1.84
C GLN A 18 4.90 9.91 -2.49
N LEU A 19 3.99 9.13 -1.94
CA LEU A 19 3.72 7.79 -2.48
C LEU A 19 3.06 7.87 -3.86
N GLU A 20 2.18 8.84 -4.07
CA GLU A 20 1.58 9.09 -5.38
C GLU A 20 2.65 9.40 -6.43
N ILE A 21 3.61 10.26 -6.08
CA ILE A 21 4.71 10.60 -6.98
C ILE A 21 5.56 9.37 -7.29
N LEU A 22 5.87 8.57 -6.28
CA LEU A 22 6.71 7.38 -6.44
C LEU A 22 6.04 6.30 -7.28
N THR A 23 4.77 6.05 -7.05
CA THR A 23 4.08 4.89 -7.64
C THR A 23 3.21 5.23 -8.83
N GLY A 24 2.83 6.50 -8.98
CA GLY A 24 1.86 6.90 -9.99
C GLY A 24 0.43 6.52 -9.65
N ILE A 25 0.19 5.97 -8.45
CA ILE A 25 -1.16 5.64 -7.98
C ILE A 25 -1.76 6.89 -7.37
N SER A 26 -2.99 7.23 -7.74
CA SER A 26 -3.62 8.46 -7.27
C SER A 26 -3.78 8.47 -5.73
N LYS A 27 -3.69 9.65 -5.15
CA LYS A 27 -3.90 9.86 -3.71
C LYS A 27 -5.25 9.29 -3.27
N SER A 28 -6.28 9.50 -4.08
CA SER A 28 -7.63 8.99 -3.79
C SER A 28 -7.63 7.47 -3.64
N THR A 29 -6.97 6.78 -4.57
CA THR A 29 -6.86 5.32 -4.52
C THR A 29 -6.07 4.87 -3.29
N LEU A 30 -4.94 5.52 -3.01
CA LEU A 30 -4.13 5.20 -1.85
C LEU A 30 -4.90 5.40 -0.55
N CYS A 31 -5.66 6.48 -0.45
CA CYS A 31 -6.48 6.75 0.72
C CYS A 31 -7.57 5.70 0.90
N ASN A 32 -8.20 5.26 -0.18
CA ASN A 32 -9.21 4.20 -0.11
C ASN A 32 -8.62 2.86 0.34
N ILE A 33 -7.39 2.58 -0.04
CA ILE A 33 -6.69 1.36 0.39
C ILE A 33 -6.38 1.44 1.89
N THR A 34 -5.82 2.55 2.35
CA THR A 34 -5.40 2.69 3.76
C THR A 34 -6.57 2.77 4.72
N THR A 35 -7.71 3.29 4.28
CA THR A 35 -8.90 3.39 5.11
C THR A 35 -9.79 2.15 5.07
N GLY A 36 -9.40 1.15 4.29
CA GLY A 36 -10.15 -0.11 4.18
C GLY A 36 -11.38 -0.06 3.28
N LYS A 37 -11.58 1.04 2.56
CA LYS A 37 -12.72 1.17 1.64
C LYS A 37 -12.54 0.35 0.37
N ARG A 38 -11.30 0.01 0.04
CA ARG A 38 -10.98 -0.72 -1.18
C ARG A 38 -9.85 -1.69 -0.93
N ILE A 39 -10.01 -2.91 -1.42
CA ILE A 39 -8.94 -3.91 -1.42
C ILE A 39 -8.20 -3.76 -2.74
N PRO A 40 -6.87 -3.53 -2.72
CA PRO A 40 -6.12 -3.36 -3.94
C PRO A 40 -6.00 -4.67 -4.71
N ARG A 41 -5.90 -4.56 -6.03
CA ARG A 41 -5.62 -5.71 -6.88
C ARG A 41 -4.18 -6.13 -6.71
N MET A 42 -3.85 -7.36 -7.12
CA MET A 42 -2.49 -7.89 -6.98
C MET A 42 -1.47 -7.09 -7.77
N ASP A 43 -1.83 -6.57 -8.94
CA ASP A 43 -0.92 -5.73 -9.71
C ASP A 43 -0.63 -4.41 -9.00
N THR A 44 -1.60 -3.85 -8.30
CA THR A 44 -1.41 -2.66 -7.45
C THR A 44 -0.51 -2.99 -6.28
N MET A 45 -0.70 -4.14 -5.65
CA MET A 45 0.14 -4.62 -4.56
C MET A 45 1.58 -4.80 -5.00
N GLU A 46 1.78 -5.37 -6.17
CA GLU A 46 3.11 -5.56 -6.75
C GLU A 46 3.81 -4.23 -6.98
N LYS A 47 3.09 -3.26 -7.50
CA LYS A 47 3.61 -1.91 -7.74
C LYS A 47 4.03 -1.23 -6.44
N LEU A 48 3.19 -1.32 -5.42
CA LEU A 48 3.52 -0.79 -4.10
C LEU A 48 4.74 -1.47 -3.50
N ALA A 49 4.80 -2.79 -3.59
CA ALA A 49 5.91 -3.57 -3.06
C ALA A 49 7.23 -3.20 -3.74
N GLU A 50 7.20 -3.05 -5.06
CA GLU A 50 8.36 -2.68 -5.84
C GLU A 50 8.92 -1.31 -5.43
N HIS A 51 8.04 -0.31 -5.34
CA HIS A 51 8.47 1.04 -5.00
C HIS A 51 8.85 1.21 -3.54
N LEU A 52 8.28 0.42 -2.65
CA LEU A 52 8.59 0.46 -1.22
C LEU A 52 9.70 -0.51 -0.82
N HIS A 53 10.21 -1.29 -1.78
CA HIS A 53 11.27 -2.28 -1.54
C HIS A 53 10.89 -3.27 -0.44
N VAL A 54 9.68 -3.78 -0.51
CA VAL A 54 9.19 -4.82 0.40
C VAL A 54 8.59 -5.95 -0.43
N ARG A 55 8.26 -7.06 0.22
CA ARG A 55 7.56 -8.15 -0.43
C ARG A 55 6.07 -7.86 -0.44
N ILE A 56 5.34 -8.41 -1.41
CA ILE A 56 3.88 -8.26 -1.44
C ILE A 56 3.28 -8.74 -0.13
N GLU A 57 3.78 -9.84 0.42
CA GLU A 57 3.31 -10.42 1.68
C GLU A 57 3.53 -9.52 2.89
N ASP A 58 4.40 -8.52 2.78
CA ASP A 58 4.63 -7.53 3.83
C ASP A 58 3.56 -6.43 3.83
N LEU A 59 2.71 -6.39 2.80
CA LEU A 59 1.69 -5.37 2.64
C LEU A 59 0.32 -5.79 3.19
N TYR A 60 0.18 -7.02 3.66
CA TYR A 60 -1.11 -7.49 4.16
C TYR A 60 -0.94 -8.51 5.27
N GLU A 61 -2.00 -8.64 6.08
CA GLU A 61 -2.15 -9.69 7.07
C GLU A 61 -3.31 -10.58 6.68
N SER A 62 -3.11 -11.89 6.74
CA SER A 62 -4.15 -12.86 6.40
C SER A 62 -3.86 -14.19 7.11
N GLU A 63 -4.92 -14.90 7.48
CA GLU A 63 -4.78 -16.25 8.03
C GLU A 63 -4.31 -17.26 6.98
N CYS A 64 -4.43 -16.89 5.70
CA CYS A 64 -3.99 -17.74 4.59
C CYS A 64 -2.58 -17.43 4.10
N LYS A 65 -1.87 -16.64 4.86
CA LYS A 65 -0.52 -16.21 4.50
C LYS A 65 0.54 -17.29 4.71
#